data_fe321033af38ccce85a8432fc1a69c43
#
_entry.id   fe321033af38ccce85a8432fc1a69c43
#
_cell.length_a   1.000
_cell.length_b   1.000
_cell.length_c   1.000
_cell.angle_alpha   90.00
_cell.angle_beta   90.00
_cell.angle_gamma   90.00
#
_symmetry.space_group_name_H-M   'P 1'
#
loop_
_entity.id
_entity.type
_entity.pdbx_description
1 polymer ?
#
loop_
_entity_poly.entity_id
_entity_poly.type
_entity_poly.pdbx_seq_one_letter_code
_entity_poly.pdbx_strand_id
1 'polypeptide(L)'
;VSKTYAKGSTAKEIVSDLLNIFGVEIGDFSLATNKVYDRGLVCNGKVKDELKRIVVNDCKSRFLIRNGSVFINDPTKGIANGLVLTPQSGLLLSGNEVEETVIAVGSDSQKSSATKSGEGNYVTRECLLNYHIGPAEQVVIQSHSLNGRFIVAKGKHTGTPKGNWKTTIEMKPA
;
A
#
# COMPACT_ATOMS: atom_id res chain seq x y z
N VAL A 1 12.13 23.25 -1.35
CA VAL A 1 13.26 23.20 -0.40
C VAL A 1 14.58 23.32 -1.14
N SER A 2 15.54 24.03 -0.55
CA SER A 2 16.95 24.02 -0.96
C SER A 2 17.75 23.84 0.30
N LYS A 3 18.22 22.61 0.54
CA LYS A 3 18.91 22.26 1.79
C LYS A 3 19.99 21.20 1.53
N THR A 4 21.13 21.37 2.18
CA THR A 4 22.27 20.44 2.10
C THR A 4 22.44 19.76 3.45
N TYR A 5 22.55 18.45 3.43
CA TYR A 5 22.82 17.61 4.59
C TYR A 5 24.27 17.16 4.57
N ALA A 6 24.88 17.12 5.75
CA ALA A 6 26.30 16.82 5.91
C ALA A 6 26.62 15.35 5.55
N LYS A 7 27.89 15.09 5.31
CA LYS A 7 28.43 13.73 5.19
C LYS A 7 28.09 12.91 6.44
N GLY A 8 27.61 11.69 6.24
CA GLY A 8 27.24 10.78 7.31
C GLY A 8 25.78 10.92 7.80
N SER A 9 25.02 11.89 7.29
CA SER A 9 23.59 12.00 7.64
C SER A 9 22.82 10.76 7.20
N THR A 10 21.88 10.34 8.01
CA THR A 10 21.02 9.18 7.72
C THR A 10 19.74 9.58 6.99
N ALA A 11 19.19 8.67 6.21
CA ALA A 11 17.91 8.89 5.54
C ALA A 11 16.81 9.23 6.54
N LYS A 12 16.79 8.59 7.72
CA LYS A 12 15.81 8.83 8.78
C LYS A 12 15.83 10.28 9.26
N GLU A 13 17.02 10.84 9.52
CA GLU A 13 17.20 12.23 9.94
C GLU A 13 16.73 13.21 8.85
N ILE A 14 17.14 12.97 7.60
CA ILE A 14 16.78 13.81 6.46
C ILE A 14 15.29 13.79 6.21
N VAL A 15 14.68 12.61 6.21
CA VAL A 15 13.23 12.45 6.00
C VAL A 15 12.44 13.11 7.13
N SER A 16 12.86 12.95 8.40
CA SER A 16 12.22 13.61 9.54
C SER A 16 12.25 15.14 9.41
N ASP A 17 13.38 15.69 9.01
CA ASP A 17 13.52 17.13 8.79
C ASP A 17 12.66 17.63 7.62
N LEU A 18 12.66 16.89 6.50
CA LEU A 18 11.81 17.23 5.35
C LEU A 18 10.31 17.10 5.66
N LEU A 19 9.89 16.15 6.50
CA LEU A 19 8.50 16.03 6.95
C LEU A 19 8.09 17.23 7.82
N ASN A 20 8.98 17.70 8.69
CA ASN A 20 8.75 18.92 9.47
C ASN A 20 8.59 20.16 8.56
N ILE A 21 9.43 20.28 7.53
CA ILE A 21 9.30 21.36 6.53
C ILE A 21 8.00 21.23 5.73
N PHE A 22 7.59 20.00 5.43
CA PHE A 22 6.35 19.73 4.70
C PHE A 22 5.10 20.11 5.50
N GLY A 23 5.18 20.07 6.84
CA GLY A 23 4.11 20.52 7.73
C GLY A 23 2.87 19.65 7.69
N VAL A 24 3.00 18.35 7.43
CA VAL A 24 1.90 17.38 7.40
C VAL A 24 1.95 16.48 8.62
N GLU A 25 0.80 15.96 8.99
CA GLU A 25 0.70 14.97 10.06
C GLU A 25 1.39 13.66 9.65
N ILE A 26 2.08 13.03 10.58
CA ILE A 26 2.76 11.75 10.38
C ILE A 26 1.89 10.65 10.99
N GLY A 27 1.31 9.80 10.15
CA GLY A 27 0.51 8.66 10.59
C GLY A 27 1.37 7.45 10.96
N ASP A 28 2.41 7.16 10.17
CA ASP A 28 3.39 6.09 10.43
C ASP A 28 4.73 6.45 9.79
N PHE A 29 5.83 6.17 10.50
CA PHE A 29 7.18 6.43 10.02
C PHE A 29 8.14 5.29 10.36
N SER A 30 8.27 4.37 9.44
CA SER A 30 9.19 3.23 9.54
C SER A 30 9.85 2.97 8.18
N LEU A 31 11.14 3.25 8.08
CA LEU A 31 11.92 2.97 6.87
C LEU A 31 12.30 1.49 6.81
N ALA A 32 12.15 0.87 5.64
CA ALA A 32 12.62 -0.50 5.38
C ALA A 32 14.15 -0.57 5.46
N THR A 33 14.83 0.48 4.96
CA THR A 33 16.28 0.63 5.04
C THR A 33 16.64 2.04 5.44
N ASN A 34 17.50 2.22 6.44
CA ASN A 34 18.03 3.53 6.83
C ASN A 34 19.39 3.76 6.15
N LYS A 35 19.35 4.35 4.94
CA LYS A 35 20.58 4.63 4.17
C LYS A 35 21.40 5.74 4.82
N VAL A 36 22.72 5.56 4.85
CA VAL A 36 23.69 6.62 5.23
C VAL A 36 24.25 7.27 3.97
N TYR A 37 24.34 8.59 3.97
CA TYR A 37 24.87 9.37 2.85
C TYR A 37 26.32 9.78 3.12
N ASP A 38 27.26 8.96 2.69
CA ASP A 38 28.71 9.16 2.93
C ASP A 38 29.30 10.43 2.32
N ARG A 39 28.64 10.98 1.31
CA ARG A 39 29.04 12.24 0.65
C ARG A 39 28.13 13.40 0.99
N GLY A 40 27.18 13.20 1.90
CA GLY A 40 26.09 14.14 2.14
C GLY A 40 25.02 14.07 1.05
N LEU A 41 23.98 14.88 1.19
CA LEU A 41 22.86 14.95 0.26
C LEU A 41 22.41 16.38 0.04
N VAL A 42 22.18 16.74 -1.20
CA VAL A 42 21.55 18.01 -1.59
C VAL A 42 20.11 17.73 -2.00
N CYS A 43 19.18 18.39 -1.34
CA CYS A 43 17.77 18.41 -1.67
C CYS A 43 17.44 19.78 -2.28
N ASN A 44 17.08 19.81 -3.56
CA ASN A 44 16.75 21.04 -4.25
C ASN A 44 15.52 20.82 -5.15
N GLY A 45 14.35 21.16 -4.63
CA GLY A 45 13.09 20.99 -5.36
C GLY A 45 11.87 21.02 -4.45
N LYS A 46 10.78 20.40 -4.90
CA LYS A 46 9.59 20.25 -4.08
C LYS A 46 9.82 19.23 -2.96
N VAL A 47 9.47 19.58 -1.74
CA VAL A 47 9.64 18.72 -0.56
C VAL A 47 9.06 17.31 -0.78
N LYS A 48 7.87 17.24 -1.36
CA LYS A 48 7.20 15.96 -1.66
C LYS A 48 8.03 15.09 -2.61
N ASP A 49 8.64 15.68 -3.64
CA ASP A 49 9.40 14.93 -4.64
C ASP A 49 10.73 14.43 -4.03
N GLU A 50 11.38 15.24 -3.21
CA GLU A 50 12.58 14.85 -2.47
C GLU A 50 12.28 13.74 -1.44
N LEU A 51 11.19 13.86 -0.68
CA LEU A 51 10.72 12.81 0.22
C LEU A 51 10.49 11.51 -0.54
N LYS A 52 9.75 11.57 -1.66
CA LYS A 52 9.48 10.39 -2.48
C LYS A 52 10.77 9.77 -3.01
N ARG A 53 11.72 10.59 -3.49
CA ARG A 53 13.02 10.11 -3.98
C ARG A 53 13.79 9.35 -2.90
N ILE A 54 13.92 9.93 -1.70
CA ILE A 54 14.68 9.32 -0.59
C ILE A 54 13.95 8.07 -0.08
N VAL A 55 12.65 8.18 0.21
CA VAL A 55 11.88 7.09 0.80
C VAL A 55 11.74 5.91 -0.15
N VAL A 56 11.38 6.16 -1.42
CA VAL A 56 11.09 5.08 -2.36
C VAL A 56 12.37 4.55 -3.02
N ASN A 57 13.22 5.43 -3.55
CA ASN A 57 14.37 4.97 -4.33
C ASN A 57 15.52 4.55 -3.43
N ASP A 58 15.84 5.34 -2.40
CA ASP A 58 16.99 5.09 -1.55
C ASP A 58 16.69 4.11 -0.41
N CYS A 59 15.54 4.27 0.26
CA CYS A 59 15.17 3.46 1.42
C CYS A 59 14.25 2.28 1.09
N LYS A 60 13.85 2.10 -0.18
CA LYS A 60 12.95 1.01 -0.64
C LYS A 60 11.66 0.92 0.17
N SER A 61 11.23 2.04 0.72
CA SER A 61 10.04 2.15 1.55
C SER A 61 8.84 2.66 0.74
N ARG A 62 7.64 2.39 1.22
CA ARG A 62 6.41 2.94 0.67
C ARG A 62 6.22 4.36 1.17
N PHE A 63 5.82 5.26 0.28
CA PHE A 63 5.41 6.63 0.60
C PHE A 63 3.96 6.84 0.19
N LEU A 64 3.09 7.09 1.15
CA LEU A 64 1.65 7.25 0.97
C LEU A 64 1.16 8.49 1.71
N ILE A 65 0.27 9.26 1.07
CA ILE A 65 -0.45 10.36 1.72
C ILE A 65 -1.93 9.99 1.71
N ARG A 66 -2.55 9.94 2.89
CA ARG A 66 -3.97 9.60 3.06
C ARG A 66 -4.58 10.44 4.17
N ASN A 67 -5.76 11.00 3.92
CA ASN A 67 -6.50 11.82 4.89
C ASN A 67 -5.68 12.95 5.53
N GLY A 68 -4.76 13.56 4.76
CA GLY A 68 -3.90 14.63 5.24
C GLY A 68 -2.65 14.18 5.99
N SER A 69 -2.50 12.88 6.29
CA SER A 69 -1.35 12.33 6.99
C SER A 69 -0.41 11.56 6.05
N VAL A 70 0.88 11.58 6.34
CA VAL A 70 1.91 10.83 5.62
C VAL A 70 2.18 9.50 6.31
N PHE A 71 2.20 8.45 5.52
CA PHE A 71 2.58 7.10 5.95
C PHE A 71 3.82 6.64 5.19
N ILE A 72 4.85 6.27 5.92
CA ILE A 72 6.11 5.73 5.40
C ILE A 72 6.34 4.40 6.07
N ASN A 73 6.31 3.31 5.31
CA ASN A 73 6.53 1.99 5.88
C ASN A 73 7.19 1.03 4.88
N ASP A 74 7.63 -0.10 5.41
CA ASP A 74 8.14 -1.21 4.62
C ASP A 74 7.01 -1.76 3.71
N PRO A 75 7.20 -1.83 2.39
CA PRO A 75 6.18 -2.34 1.47
C PRO A 75 5.85 -3.83 1.67
N THR A 76 6.70 -4.57 2.39
CA THR A 76 6.43 -5.97 2.75
C THR A 76 5.56 -6.09 3.99
N LYS A 77 5.42 -5.01 4.76
CA LYS A 77 4.56 -4.94 5.95
C LYS A 77 3.35 -4.07 5.64
N GLY A 78 2.16 -4.56 5.96
CA GLY A 78 0.94 -3.76 5.89
C GLY A 78 0.80 -2.87 7.12
N ILE A 79 0.01 -1.81 7.00
CA ILE A 79 -0.44 -1.00 8.13
C ILE A 79 -1.48 -1.84 8.88
N ALA A 80 -1.16 -2.25 10.10
CA ALA A 80 -2.07 -3.05 10.92
C ALA A 80 -3.26 -2.18 11.38
N ASN A 81 -4.46 -2.53 10.95
CA ASN A 81 -5.70 -1.87 11.36
C ASN A 81 -6.65 -2.80 12.14
N GLY A 82 -6.23 -4.04 12.39
CA GLY A 82 -7.03 -5.04 13.11
C GLY A 82 -8.25 -5.56 12.32
N LEU A 83 -8.35 -5.27 11.04
CA LEU A 83 -9.49 -5.67 10.22
C LEU A 83 -9.46 -7.17 9.92
N VAL A 84 -10.52 -7.86 10.34
CA VAL A 84 -10.75 -9.28 10.03
C VAL A 84 -12.02 -9.39 9.18
N LEU A 85 -11.87 -9.91 7.97
CA LEU A 85 -12.97 -10.18 7.06
C LEU A 85 -13.36 -11.65 7.11
N THR A 86 -14.57 -11.87 7.55
CA THR A 86 -15.23 -13.19 7.57
C THR A 86 -16.55 -13.10 6.83
N PRO A 87 -17.21 -14.22 6.46
CA PRO A 87 -18.56 -14.17 5.92
C PRO A 87 -19.54 -13.44 6.86
N GLN A 88 -19.35 -13.54 8.17
CA GLN A 88 -20.18 -12.88 9.17
C GLN A 88 -19.88 -11.38 9.31
N SER A 89 -18.64 -10.94 9.03
CA SER A 89 -18.24 -9.53 9.08
C SER A 89 -18.39 -8.81 7.75
N GLY A 90 -19.02 -9.46 6.75
CA GLY A 90 -19.37 -8.83 5.48
C GLY A 90 -18.45 -9.18 4.30
N LEU A 91 -17.63 -10.23 4.41
CA LEU A 91 -16.98 -10.81 3.24
C LEU A 91 -18.06 -11.43 2.35
N LEU A 92 -18.15 -10.97 1.12
CA LEU A 92 -19.12 -11.50 0.16
C LEU A 92 -18.53 -12.79 -0.42
N LEU A 93 -19.24 -13.89 -0.20
CA LEU A 93 -18.94 -15.14 -0.89
C LEU A 93 -19.54 -15.00 -2.29
N SER A 94 -18.72 -14.90 -3.30
CA SER A 94 -19.19 -15.00 -4.68
C SER A 94 -19.82 -16.37 -4.87
N GLY A 95 -21.08 -16.39 -5.22
CA GLY A 95 -21.82 -17.60 -5.57
C GLY A 95 -21.37 -18.25 -6.88
N ASN A 96 -20.45 -17.60 -7.59
CA ASN A 96 -19.63 -18.16 -8.65
C ASN A 96 -18.19 -17.99 -8.17
N GLU A 97 -17.41 -19.06 -8.18
CA GLU A 97 -15.97 -19.05 -7.96
C GLU A 97 -15.41 -17.86 -8.74
N VAL A 98 -15.06 -16.81 -8.02
CA VAL A 98 -14.23 -15.75 -8.61
C VAL A 98 -12.96 -16.48 -8.93
N GLU A 99 -12.70 -16.70 -10.21
CA GLU A 99 -11.48 -17.27 -10.71
C GLU A 99 -10.32 -16.67 -9.90
N GLU A 100 -9.67 -17.51 -9.13
CA GLU A 100 -8.33 -17.21 -8.67
C GLU A 100 -7.53 -16.93 -9.92
N THR A 101 -7.39 -15.67 -10.27
CA THR A 101 -6.41 -15.29 -11.25
C THR A 101 -5.07 -15.39 -10.54
N VAL A 102 -4.67 -16.63 -10.27
CA VAL A 102 -3.29 -16.98 -10.04
C VAL A 102 -2.63 -16.71 -11.39
N ILE A 103 -2.04 -15.54 -11.55
CA ILE A 103 -1.18 -15.30 -12.70
C ILE A 103 0.08 -16.11 -12.42
N ALA A 104 0.02 -17.39 -12.80
CA ALA A 104 1.21 -18.20 -12.92
C ALA A 104 2.06 -17.58 -14.03
N VAL A 105 3.30 -17.27 -13.71
CA VAL A 105 4.33 -16.94 -14.68
C VAL A 105 4.56 -18.18 -15.53
N GLY A 106 4.17 -18.15 -16.80
CA GLY A 106 4.63 -19.11 -17.80
C GLY A 106 3.54 -19.64 -18.74
N SER A 107 3.68 -19.23 -20.01
CA SER A 107 3.15 -19.76 -21.27
C SER A 107 1.73 -19.40 -21.69
N ASP A 108 1.74 -18.63 -22.77
CA ASP A 108 0.81 -18.48 -23.91
C ASP A 108 -0.66 -18.88 -23.80
N SER A 109 -1.43 -17.91 -24.26
CA SER A 109 -2.75 -17.98 -24.92
C SER A 109 -3.98 -17.71 -24.04
N GLN A 110 -4.45 -16.56 -24.11
CA GLN A 110 -5.76 -16.01 -24.51
C GLN A 110 -6.22 -14.79 -23.69
N LYS A 111 -6.66 -13.83 -24.47
CA LYS A 111 -7.10 -12.48 -24.10
C LYS A 111 -8.24 -12.47 -23.09
N SER A 112 -8.02 -11.86 -21.95
CA SER A 112 -9.01 -11.09 -21.24
C SER A 112 -8.31 -9.86 -20.63
N SER A 113 -8.94 -8.71 -20.74
CA SER A 113 -8.39 -7.39 -20.47
C SER A 113 -7.99 -7.23 -18.99
N ALA A 114 -6.79 -7.69 -18.65
CA ALA A 114 -6.16 -7.42 -17.38
C ALA A 114 -5.21 -6.24 -17.55
N THR A 115 -5.52 -5.12 -16.90
CA THR A 115 -4.62 -3.99 -16.77
C THR A 115 -3.34 -4.46 -16.08
N LYS A 116 -2.23 -4.47 -16.82
CA LYS A 116 -0.89 -4.79 -16.31
C LYS A 116 -0.55 -3.87 -15.13
N SER A 117 -0.42 -4.44 -13.95
CA SER A 117 0.24 -3.82 -12.82
C SER A 117 1.10 -4.87 -12.14
N GLY A 118 2.41 -4.79 -12.33
CA GLY A 118 3.47 -5.32 -11.46
C GLY A 118 3.39 -6.80 -11.08
N GLU A 119 4.46 -7.51 -11.33
CA GLU A 119 4.71 -8.90 -10.94
C GLU A 119 4.34 -9.16 -9.46
N GLY A 120 3.31 -9.97 -9.22
CA GLY A 120 2.91 -10.42 -7.89
C GLY A 120 1.58 -11.19 -7.95
N ASN A 121 1.48 -12.26 -7.18
CA ASN A 121 0.22 -13.01 -7.02
C ASN A 121 -0.78 -12.13 -6.25
N TYR A 122 -1.73 -11.55 -6.95
CA TYR A 122 -2.82 -10.78 -6.34
C TYR A 122 -4.09 -11.62 -6.25
N VAL A 123 -4.76 -11.48 -5.12
CA VAL A 123 -6.06 -12.10 -4.87
C VAL A 123 -7.11 -10.99 -4.79
N THR A 124 -8.22 -11.14 -5.50
CA THR A 124 -9.34 -10.20 -5.46
C THR A 124 -10.48 -10.78 -4.64
N ARG A 125 -11.06 -9.98 -3.75
CA ARG A 125 -12.25 -10.33 -2.96
C ARG A 125 -13.19 -9.13 -2.86
N GLU A 126 -14.46 -9.41 -2.65
CA GLU A 126 -15.51 -8.42 -2.40
C GLU A 126 -15.99 -8.50 -0.97
N CYS A 127 -16.30 -7.37 -0.38
CA CYS A 127 -16.96 -7.28 0.92
C CYS A 127 -18.01 -6.17 0.90
N LEU A 128 -18.88 -6.17 1.90
CA LEU A 128 -19.76 -5.03 2.15
C LEU A 128 -18.97 -3.74 2.20
N LEU A 129 -19.59 -2.62 1.84
CA LEU A 129 -18.92 -1.34 1.79
C LEU A 129 -18.22 -1.05 3.13
N ASN A 130 -16.91 -0.95 3.06
CA ASN A 130 -16.07 -0.58 4.20
C ASN A 130 -15.05 0.47 3.77
N TYR A 131 -15.30 1.72 4.14
CA TYR A 131 -14.46 2.86 3.77
C TYR A 131 -13.09 2.90 4.48
N HIS A 132 -12.92 2.09 5.55
CA HIS A 132 -11.64 1.96 6.25
C HIS A 132 -10.62 1.14 5.47
N ILE A 133 -11.07 0.38 4.47
CA ILE A 133 -10.15 -0.43 3.66
C ILE A 133 -9.48 0.44 2.62
N GLY A 134 -8.18 0.64 2.77
CA GLY A 134 -7.37 1.42 1.86
C GLY A 134 -6.06 0.73 1.46
N PRO A 135 -5.35 1.28 0.46
CA PRO A 135 -4.05 0.75 0.05
C PRO A 135 -3.06 0.71 1.21
N ALA A 136 -2.20 -0.31 1.21
CA ALA A 136 -1.19 -0.58 2.22
C ALA A 136 -1.72 -1.13 3.56
N GLU A 137 -3.02 -1.23 3.77
CA GLU A 137 -3.56 -1.82 4.99
C GLU A 137 -3.42 -3.34 5.00
N GLN A 138 -3.22 -3.88 6.20
CA GLN A 138 -3.21 -5.31 6.43
C GLN A 138 -4.63 -5.78 6.78
N VAL A 139 -5.11 -6.76 6.04
CA VAL A 139 -6.41 -7.39 6.24
C VAL A 139 -6.20 -8.86 6.52
N VAL A 140 -6.88 -9.38 7.53
CA VAL A 140 -6.94 -10.82 7.80
C VAL A 140 -8.22 -11.36 7.17
N ILE A 141 -8.10 -12.36 6.31
CA ILE A 141 -9.27 -13.05 5.75
C ILE A 141 -9.41 -14.40 6.42
N GLN A 142 -10.63 -14.70 6.81
CA GLN A 142 -11.01 -15.99 7.36
C GLN A 142 -12.28 -16.48 6.67
N SER A 143 -12.12 -17.34 5.67
CA SER A 143 -13.22 -17.95 4.92
C SER A 143 -12.93 -19.43 4.66
N HIS A 144 -13.91 -20.13 4.12
CA HIS A 144 -13.72 -21.54 3.77
C HIS A 144 -12.68 -21.76 2.69
N SER A 145 -12.58 -20.82 1.71
CA SER A 145 -11.69 -20.94 0.55
C SER A 145 -10.37 -20.18 0.71
N LEU A 146 -10.29 -19.18 1.60
CA LEU A 146 -9.12 -18.34 1.74
C LEU A 146 -8.92 -17.93 3.19
N ASN A 147 -7.74 -18.26 3.73
CA ASN A 147 -7.34 -17.90 5.10
C ASN A 147 -5.93 -17.31 5.07
N GLY A 148 -5.74 -16.18 5.73
CA GLY A 148 -4.41 -15.58 5.82
C GLY A 148 -4.41 -14.09 6.06
N ARG A 149 -3.20 -13.54 6.08
CA ARG A 149 -2.93 -12.10 6.16
C ARG A 149 -2.57 -11.59 4.78
N PHE A 150 -3.18 -10.47 4.40
CA PHE A 150 -3.00 -9.87 3.09
C PHE A 150 -2.75 -8.38 3.24
N ILE A 151 -2.01 -7.81 2.29
CA ILE A 151 -1.79 -6.37 2.17
C ILE A 151 -2.60 -5.87 0.98
N VAL A 152 -3.48 -4.91 1.23
CA VAL A 152 -4.30 -4.30 0.19
C VAL A 152 -3.43 -3.49 -0.77
N ALA A 153 -3.47 -3.86 -2.04
CA ALA A 153 -2.81 -3.12 -3.12
C ALA A 153 -3.73 -2.05 -3.70
N LYS A 154 -5.00 -2.42 -3.92
CA LYS A 154 -6.04 -1.51 -4.40
C LYS A 154 -7.37 -1.80 -3.72
N GLY A 155 -8.17 -0.74 -3.54
CA GLY A 155 -9.56 -0.81 -3.12
C GLY A 155 -10.45 -0.03 -4.08
N LYS A 156 -11.62 -0.58 -4.41
CA LYS A 156 -12.66 0.10 -5.17
C LYS A 156 -13.98 0.02 -4.41
N HIS A 157 -14.50 1.17 -4.05
CA HIS A 157 -15.82 1.27 -3.43
C HIS A 157 -16.86 1.54 -4.51
N THR A 158 -17.92 0.78 -4.52
CA THR A 158 -19.04 0.94 -5.44
C THR A 158 -20.34 0.97 -4.68
N GLY A 159 -21.28 1.80 -5.14
CA GLY A 159 -22.60 1.90 -4.57
C GLY A 159 -23.57 2.45 -5.59
N THR A 160 -24.82 2.01 -5.51
CA THR A 160 -25.91 2.52 -6.33
C THR A 160 -27.05 3.00 -5.46
N PRO A 161 -27.89 3.95 -5.91
CA PRO A 161 -29.06 4.41 -5.15
C PRO A 161 -30.04 3.30 -4.78
N LYS A 162 -30.01 2.19 -5.53
CA LYS A 162 -30.87 1.01 -5.31
C LYS A 162 -30.25 -0.04 -4.37
N GLY A 163 -29.14 0.26 -3.71
CA GLY A 163 -28.38 -0.67 -2.92
C GLY A 163 -27.10 -1.15 -3.63
N ASN A 164 -26.59 -2.32 -3.26
CA ASN A 164 -25.37 -2.87 -3.85
C ASN A 164 -24.09 -2.12 -3.47
N TRP A 165 -24.00 -1.78 -2.19
CA TRP A 165 -22.83 -1.11 -1.62
C TRP A 165 -21.75 -2.13 -1.30
N LYS A 166 -20.63 -2.07 -2.02
CA LYS A 166 -19.53 -3.03 -1.86
C LYS A 166 -18.16 -2.40 -2.02
N THR A 167 -17.19 -3.05 -1.42
CA THR A 167 -15.78 -2.78 -1.61
C THR A 167 -15.13 -3.99 -2.28
N THR A 168 -14.52 -3.78 -3.43
CA THR A 168 -13.68 -4.77 -4.10
C THR A 168 -12.24 -4.48 -3.72
N ILE A 169 -11.53 -5.47 -3.19
CA ILE A 169 -10.15 -5.36 -2.74
C ILE A 169 -9.26 -6.28 -3.56
N GLU A 170 -8.17 -5.73 -4.07
CA GLU A 170 -7.07 -6.45 -4.68
C GLU A 170 -5.91 -6.44 -3.68
N MET A 171 -5.41 -7.61 -3.32
CA MET A 171 -4.45 -7.77 -2.23
C MET A 171 -3.42 -8.84 -2.55
N LYS A 172 -2.27 -8.76 -1.89
CA LYS A 172 -1.19 -9.75 -1.96
C LYS A 172 -0.98 -10.37 -0.58
N PRO A 173 -0.48 -11.60 -0.50
CA PRO A 173 -0.05 -12.19 0.77
C PRO A 173 0.94 -11.28 1.51
N ALA A 174 0.82 -11.21 2.84
CA ALA A 174 1.68 -10.40 3.71
C ALA A 174 2.97 -11.15 4.06
#